data_ba6817287416729673bfd5af2879c0dc
#
_entry.id   ba6817287416729673bfd5af2879c0dc
#
_cell.length_a   1.000
_cell.length_b   1.000
_cell.length_c   1.000
_cell.angle_alpha   90.00
_cell.angle_beta   90.00
_cell.angle_gamma   90.00
#
_symmetry.space_group_name_H-M   'P 1'
#
loop_
_entity.id
_entity.type
_entity.pdbx_description
1 polymer ?
#
loop_
_entity_poly.entity_id
_entity_poly.type
_entity_poly.pdbx_seq_one_letter_code
_entity_poly.pdbx_strand_id
1 'polypeptide(L)'
;MSNIVTNVKNLELETLKNLKNSKANNTLRAYQADFNDFSDFCKSNGFNSLPTDPKIIALYLTHLSSSFKFSTLKRRLASIKVIHKLKGHYIDIKNPIISENLMGIKRKLGVKQLSKKPILVNDLKLIVQAIMDEKNDKKKIQNKALILLGFAGGFRRSELVSIDFEDIDFVTEGIKIYIKKSKTDQTGIGMIKAIPFFENKTFCPVVSLKEWIDHANINSGRIFKISDKSVALIIKRYALKAGLDNTKYAGHSLRSGFATSTAETGADERSIMAMTGHKTTQMVRRYIKEANLFKNNALNKVKL
;
A
#
# COMPACT_ATOMS: atom_id res chain seq x y z
N MET A 1 42.71 13.50 28.64
CA MET A 1 41.95 13.46 27.37
C MET A 1 42.21 12.14 26.71
N SER A 2 41.27 11.21 26.75
CA SER A 2 41.40 9.89 26.13
C SER A 2 41.33 10.04 24.60
N ASN A 3 42.40 9.77 23.90
CA ASN A 3 42.43 9.66 22.44
C ASN A 3 41.55 8.47 22.04
N ILE A 4 40.31 8.74 21.68
CA ILE A 4 39.44 7.73 21.06
C ILE A 4 39.98 7.51 19.66
N VAL A 5 40.76 6.46 19.48
CA VAL A 5 41.18 5.99 18.15
C VAL A 5 39.96 5.45 17.44
N THR A 6 39.34 6.27 16.63
CA THR A 6 38.15 5.90 15.86
C THR A 6 38.57 5.00 14.70
N ASN A 7 38.10 3.77 14.67
CA ASN A 7 38.39 2.86 13.55
C ASN A 7 37.57 3.30 12.32
N VAL A 8 38.19 4.09 11.44
CA VAL A 8 37.57 4.66 10.24
C VAL A 8 36.92 3.58 9.35
N LYS A 9 37.51 2.41 9.20
CA LYS A 9 36.97 1.29 8.41
C LYS A 9 35.61 0.83 8.97
N ASN A 10 35.49 0.75 10.30
CA ASN A 10 34.21 0.39 10.92
C ASN A 10 33.15 1.47 10.71
N LEU A 11 33.54 2.74 10.81
CA LEU A 11 32.62 3.86 10.51
C LEU A 11 32.17 3.87 9.05
N GLU A 12 33.05 3.58 8.11
CA GLU A 12 32.70 3.44 6.70
C GLU A 12 31.68 2.32 6.48
N LEU A 13 31.88 1.15 7.10
CA LEU A 13 30.96 0.03 7.04
C LEU A 13 29.59 0.35 7.65
N GLU A 14 29.57 1.03 8.80
CA GLU A 14 28.32 1.48 9.43
C GLU A 14 27.62 2.55 8.58
N THR A 15 28.37 3.49 8.02
CA THR A 15 27.83 4.49 7.11
C THR A 15 27.16 3.84 5.90
N LEU A 16 27.79 2.83 5.28
CA LEU A 16 27.18 2.07 4.17
C LEU A 16 25.92 1.33 4.61
N LYS A 17 25.88 0.76 5.81
CA LYS A 17 24.68 0.14 6.39
C LYS A 17 23.57 1.19 6.58
N ASN A 18 23.89 2.35 7.12
CA ASN A 18 22.94 3.45 7.32
C ASN A 18 22.37 3.95 5.99
N LEU A 19 23.20 4.10 4.97
CA LEU A 19 22.77 4.48 3.63
C LEU A 19 21.82 3.44 3.01
N LYS A 20 22.10 2.16 3.18
CA LYS A 20 21.20 1.08 2.77
C LYS A 20 19.88 1.12 3.55
N ASN A 21 19.93 1.33 4.85
CA ASN A 21 18.75 1.40 5.72
C ASN A 21 17.93 2.69 5.54
N SER A 22 18.45 3.70 4.85
CA SER A 22 17.73 4.95 4.58
C SER A 22 16.48 4.78 3.72
N LYS A 23 16.31 3.63 3.07
CA LYS A 23 15.16 3.30 2.23
C LYS A 23 14.69 1.87 2.49
N ALA A 24 13.39 1.64 2.36
CA ALA A 24 12.81 0.31 2.48
C ALA A 24 13.42 -0.64 1.41
N ASN A 25 13.70 -1.89 1.79
CA ASN A 25 14.30 -2.91 0.91
C ASN A 25 13.58 -3.07 -0.44
N ASN A 26 12.24 -3.02 -0.44
CA ASN A 26 11.46 -3.10 -1.67
C ASN A 26 11.68 -1.88 -2.59
N THR A 27 11.96 -0.70 -2.01
CA THR A 27 12.29 0.50 -2.78
C THR A 27 13.67 0.37 -3.41
N LEU A 28 14.65 -0.15 -2.67
CA LEU A 28 16.00 -0.39 -3.19
C LEU A 28 15.98 -1.43 -4.32
N ARG A 29 15.27 -2.53 -4.14
CA ARG A 29 15.09 -3.56 -5.20
C ARG A 29 14.44 -2.98 -6.46
N ALA A 30 13.41 -2.15 -6.30
CA ALA A 30 12.75 -1.49 -7.42
C ALA A 30 13.68 -0.52 -8.14
N TYR A 31 14.48 0.26 -7.39
CA TYR A 31 15.46 1.18 -7.97
C TYR A 31 16.55 0.45 -8.73
N GLN A 32 17.05 -0.65 -8.18
CA GLN A 32 18.06 -1.47 -8.85
C GLN A 32 17.51 -2.06 -10.16
N ALA A 33 16.30 -2.63 -10.14
CA ALA A 33 15.67 -3.19 -11.32
C ALA A 33 15.41 -2.12 -12.40
N ASP A 34 14.95 -0.92 -11.98
CA ASP A 34 14.75 0.20 -12.90
C ASP A 34 16.05 0.70 -13.53
N PHE A 35 17.13 0.72 -12.75
CA PHE A 35 18.43 1.16 -13.24
C PHE A 35 19.08 0.11 -14.16
N ASN A 36 18.90 -1.16 -13.89
CA ASN A 36 19.37 -2.23 -14.79
C ASN A 36 18.69 -2.11 -16.16
N ASP A 37 17.36 -1.92 -16.21
CA ASP A 37 16.60 -1.69 -17.44
C ASP A 37 17.12 -0.45 -18.20
N PHE A 38 17.45 0.63 -17.48
CA PHE A 38 18.08 1.81 -18.10
C PHE A 38 19.48 1.51 -18.63
N SER A 39 20.27 0.76 -17.90
CA SER A 39 21.63 0.36 -18.30
C SER A 39 21.59 -0.52 -19.55
N ASP A 40 20.64 -1.45 -19.63
CA ASP A 40 20.45 -2.30 -20.81
C ASP A 40 20.04 -1.47 -22.03
N PHE A 41 19.14 -0.49 -21.86
CA PHE A 41 18.79 0.46 -22.91
C PHE A 41 20.04 1.23 -23.40
N CYS A 42 20.84 1.76 -22.47
CA CYS A 42 22.06 2.49 -22.83
C CYS A 42 23.04 1.62 -23.59
N LYS A 43 23.31 0.41 -23.08
CA LYS A 43 24.23 -0.56 -23.71
C LYS A 43 23.79 -0.92 -25.12
N SER A 44 22.50 -1.16 -25.34
CA SER A 44 21.95 -1.52 -26.64
C SER A 44 22.02 -0.38 -27.66
N ASN A 45 22.18 0.88 -27.20
CA ASN A 45 22.25 2.06 -28.05
C ASN A 45 23.64 2.74 -28.04
N GLY A 46 24.66 2.11 -27.46
CA GLY A 46 26.02 2.67 -27.42
C GLY A 46 26.20 3.86 -26.48
N PHE A 47 25.36 4.01 -25.45
CA PHE A 47 25.42 5.10 -24.49
C PHE A 47 26.00 4.67 -23.15
N ASN A 48 26.59 5.61 -22.41
CA ASN A 48 26.95 5.40 -21.02
C ASN A 48 25.72 5.56 -20.11
N SER A 49 25.52 4.58 -19.23
CA SER A 49 24.44 4.65 -18.22
C SER A 49 24.84 5.38 -16.94
N LEU A 50 26.16 5.48 -16.65
CA LEU A 50 26.69 6.08 -15.42
C LEU A 50 28.13 6.57 -15.62
N PRO A 51 28.42 7.88 -15.61
CA PRO A 51 27.41 8.97 -15.67
C PRO A 51 26.65 8.96 -17.00
N THR A 52 25.49 9.62 -17.04
CA THR A 52 24.71 9.76 -18.26
C THR A 52 24.31 11.21 -18.53
N ASP A 53 23.98 11.51 -19.76
CA ASP A 53 23.51 12.83 -20.19
C ASP A 53 21.99 12.96 -20.06
N PRO A 54 21.44 14.14 -19.71
CA PRO A 54 20.00 14.41 -19.67
C PRO A 54 19.25 14.02 -20.95
N LYS A 55 19.88 14.18 -22.12
CA LYS A 55 19.32 13.79 -23.42
C LYS A 55 19.05 12.29 -23.50
N ILE A 56 19.98 11.47 -23.00
CA ILE A 56 19.84 10.00 -23.00
C ILE A 56 18.68 9.58 -22.09
N ILE A 57 18.52 10.23 -20.94
CA ILE A 57 17.37 10.00 -20.06
C ILE A 57 16.06 10.35 -20.79
N ALA A 58 16.01 11.48 -21.52
CA ALA A 58 14.82 11.86 -22.26
C ALA A 58 14.48 10.84 -23.36
N LEU A 59 15.48 10.33 -24.09
CA LEU A 59 15.30 9.27 -25.09
C LEU A 59 14.74 7.99 -24.45
N TYR A 60 15.30 7.56 -23.32
CA TYR A 60 14.82 6.39 -22.58
C TYR A 60 13.36 6.56 -22.12
N LEU A 61 12.99 7.70 -21.54
CA LEU A 61 11.62 7.98 -21.15
C LEU A 61 10.65 7.98 -22.33
N THR A 62 11.09 8.50 -23.49
CA THR A 62 10.32 8.47 -24.73
C THR A 62 10.12 7.05 -25.22
N HIS A 63 11.18 6.23 -25.24
CA HIS A 63 11.11 4.80 -25.57
C HIS A 63 10.08 4.07 -24.70
N LEU A 64 10.11 4.29 -23.39
CA LEU A 64 9.18 3.65 -22.46
C LEU A 64 7.75 4.15 -22.55
N SER A 65 7.52 5.34 -23.09
CA SER A 65 6.19 5.97 -23.12
C SER A 65 5.17 5.20 -23.96
N SER A 66 5.61 4.35 -24.89
CA SER A 66 4.74 3.48 -25.68
C SER A 66 4.14 2.31 -24.88
N SER A 67 4.85 1.85 -23.85
CA SER A 67 4.52 0.60 -23.15
C SER A 67 4.17 0.78 -21.67
N PHE A 68 4.55 1.92 -21.05
CA PHE A 68 4.41 2.12 -19.62
C PHE A 68 3.58 3.36 -19.27
N LYS A 69 2.91 3.28 -18.10
CA LYS A 69 2.15 4.41 -17.54
C LYS A 69 3.08 5.54 -17.09
N PHE A 70 2.60 6.76 -17.15
CA PHE A 70 3.33 7.95 -16.69
C PHE A 70 3.91 7.84 -15.27
N SER A 71 3.18 7.21 -14.34
CA SER A 71 3.67 6.97 -12.97
C SER A 71 4.91 6.06 -12.92
N THR A 72 5.01 5.09 -13.84
CA THR A 72 6.19 4.23 -13.97
C THR A 72 7.38 5.03 -14.49
N LEU A 73 7.20 5.89 -15.49
CA LEU A 73 8.25 6.75 -16.02
C LEU A 73 8.82 7.68 -14.94
N LYS A 74 7.94 8.30 -14.12
CA LYS A 74 8.38 9.11 -12.98
C LYS A 74 9.19 8.32 -11.95
N ARG A 75 8.80 7.10 -11.65
CA ARG A 75 9.54 6.24 -10.73
C ARG A 75 10.92 5.89 -11.30
N ARG A 76 10.99 5.50 -12.58
CA ARG A 76 12.26 5.17 -13.25
C ARG A 76 13.22 6.36 -13.29
N LEU A 77 12.72 7.56 -13.58
CA LEU A 77 13.52 8.77 -13.51
C LEU A 77 14.06 9.01 -12.08
N ALA A 78 13.23 8.82 -11.06
CA ALA A 78 13.66 8.93 -9.67
C ALA A 78 14.73 7.88 -9.31
N SER A 79 14.62 6.66 -9.83
CA SER A 79 15.60 5.58 -9.64
C SER A 79 16.95 5.93 -10.25
N ILE A 80 16.97 6.43 -11.50
CA ILE A 80 18.20 6.90 -12.18
C ILE A 80 18.86 7.99 -11.35
N LYS A 81 18.12 9.03 -10.92
CA LYS A 81 18.66 10.10 -10.07
C LYS A 81 19.30 9.57 -8.79
N VAL A 82 18.62 8.66 -8.09
CA VAL A 82 19.10 8.13 -6.81
C VAL A 82 20.37 7.31 -7.00
N ILE A 83 20.43 6.45 -8.03
CA ILE A 83 21.63 5.64 -8.29
C ILE A 83 22.82 6.51 -8.66
N HIS A 84 22.64 7.53 -9.51
CA HIS A 84 23.69 8.49 -9.82
C HIS A 84 24.22 9.18 -8.58
N LYS A 85 23.29 9.70 -7.74
CA LYS A 85 23.69 10.35 -6.48
C LYS A 85 24.49 9.41 -5.57
N LEU A 86 24.10 8.15 -5.44
CA LEU A 86 24.80 7.15 -4.63
C LEU A 86 26.20 6.79 -5.18
N LYS A 87 26.41 7.00 -6.48
CA LYS A 87 27.68 6.78 -7.17
C LYS A 87 28.52 8.06 -7.33
N GLY A 88 28.13 9.15 -6.66
CA GLY A 88 28.87 10.41 -6.70
C GLY A 88 28.64 11.28 -7.93
N HIS A 89 27.67 10.93 -8.78
CA HIS A 89 27.35 11.70 -9.97
C HIS A 89 26.09 12.56 -9.77
N TYR A 90 26.13 13.79 -10.30
CA TYR A 90 24.98 14.67 -10.30
C TYR A 90 24.19 14.57 -11.61
N ILE A 91 22.87 14.47 -11.51
CA ILE A 91 21.96 14.64 -12.65
C ILE A 91 20.89 15.66 -12.27
N ASP A 92 20.76 16.69 -13.07
CA ASP A 92 19.64 17.62 -12.97
C ASP A 92 18.41 17.07 -13.71
N ILE A 93 17.51 16.45 -12.97
CA ILE A 93 16.22 15.96 -13.53
C ILE A 93 15.24 17.09 -13.86
N LYS A 94 15.53 18.34 -13.49
CA LYS A 94 14.77 19.53 -13.88
C LYS A 94 15.26 20.11 -15.19
N ASN A 95 16.34 19.58 -15.76
CA ASN A 95 16.81 19.99 -17.08
C ASN A 95 15.65 20.05 -18.07
N PRO A 96 15.51 21.13 -18.86
CA PRO A 96 14.37 21.32 -19.77
C PRO A 96 14.11 20.12 -20.68
N ILE A 97 15.15 19.48 -21.21
CA ILE A 97 15.00 18.33 -22.12
C ILE A 97 14.28 17.14 -21.43
N ILE A 98 14.48 16.95 -20.13
CA ILE A 98 13.79 15.91 -19.36
C ILE A 98 12.38 16.38 -18.96
N SER A 99 12.28 17.60 -18.39
CA SER A 99 11.03 18.10 -17.83
C SER A 99 9.97 18.37 -18.90
N GLU A 100 10.36 19.01 -20.01
CA GLU A 100 9.46 19.29 -21.13
C GLU A 100 9.03 17.99 -21.85
N ASN A 101 9.97 17.05 -22.07
CA ASN A 101 9.65 15.75 -22.61
C ASN A 101 8.64 14.99 -21.73
N LEU A 102 8.86 14.98 -20.41
CA LEU A 102 7.89 14.39 -19.48
C LEU A 102 6.53 15.08 -19.50
N MET A 103 6.50 16.41 -19.65
CA MET A 103 5.24 17.15 -19.80
C MET A 103 4.51 16.75 -21.09
N GLY A 104 5.23 16.63 -22.22
CA GLY A 104 4.67 16.13 -23.47
C GLY A 104 4.11 14.73 -23.34
N ILE A 105 4.87 13.81 -22.76
CA ILE A 105 4.43 12.44 -22.49
C ILE A 105 3.21 12.42 -21.56
N LYS A 106 3.18 13.25 -20.51
CA LYS A 106 2.06 13.37 -19.60
C LYS A 106 0.77 13.79 -20.30
N ARG A 107 0.86 14.76 -21.23
CA ARG A 107 -0.29 15.21 -22.03
C ARG A 107 -0.79 14.10 -22.95
N LYS A 108 0.12 13.37 -23.59
CA LYS A 108 -0.20 12.26 -24.50
C LYS A 108 -0.82 11.07 -23.79
N LEU A 109 -0.24 10.61 -22.68
CA LEU A 109 -0.68 9.41 -21.95
C LEU A 109 -1.84 9.68 -20.98
N GLY A 110 -2.02 10.93 -20.57
CA GLY A 110 -2.88 11.27 -19.44
C GLY A 110 -2.29 10.80 -18.10
N VAL A 111 -2.96 11.15 -17.03
CA VAL A 111 -2.58 10.76 -15.63
C VAL A 111 -3.64 9.97 -14.92
N LYS A 112 -4.76 9.64 -15.59
CA LYS A 112 -5.87 8.92 -14.97
C LYS A 112 -5.41 7.53 -14.58
N GLN A 113 -5.22 7.33 -13.28
CA GLN A 113 -4.92 6.02 -12.74
C GLN A 113 -6.24 5.36 -12.37
N LEU A 114 -6.60 4.28 -13.06
CA LEU A 114 -7.74 3.45 -12.69
C LEU A 114 -7.43 2.80 -11.34
N SER A 115 -8.03 3.33 -10.28
CA SER A 115 -7.98 2.69 -8.96
C SER A 115 -8.88 1.46 -8.96
N LYS A 116 -8.53 0.47 -8.14
CA LYS A 116 -9.41 -0.67 -7.90
C LYS A 116 -10.63 -0.22 -7.10
N LYS A 117 -11.76 -0.88 -7.32
CA LYS A 117 -13.03 -0.61 -6.62
C LYS A 117 -12.86 -0.85 -5.11
N PRO A 118 -13.37 0.03 -4.23
CA PRO A 118 -13.49 -0.26 -2.81
C PRO A 118 -14.46 -1.43 -2.60
N ILE A 119 -14.19 -2.29 -1.62
CA ILE A 119 -15.15 -3.29 -1.14
C ILE A 119 -16.07 -2.57 -0.15
N LEU A 120 -17.25 -2.13 -0.61
CA LEU A 120 -18.25 -1.53 0.27
C LEU A 120 -18.94 -2.59 1.14
N VAL A 121 -19.76 -2.15 2.09
CA VAL A 121 -20.41 -3.05 3.06
C VAL A 121 -21.22 -4.16 2.37
N ASN A 122 -21.96 -3.87 1.30
CA ASN A 122 -22.71 -4.88 0.57
C ASN A 122 -21.81 -5.89 -0.14
N ASP A 123 -20.75 -5.42 -0.83
CA ASP A 123 -19.77 -6.30 -1.45
C ASP A 123 -19.07 -7.18 -0.38
N LEU A 124 -18.77 -6.61 0.80
CA LEU A 124 -18.17 -7.34 1.92
C LEU A 124 -19.08 -8.47 2.41
N LYS A 125 -20.39 -8.20 2.57
CA LYS A 125 -21.38 -9.21 2.99
C LYS A 125 -21.43 -10.37 2.00
N LEU A 126 -21.50 -10.08 0.70
CA LEU A 126 -21.48 -11.12 -0.36
C LEU A 126 -20.20 -11.95 -0.34
N ILE A 127 -19.05 -11.30 -0.18
CA ILE A 127 -17.75 -11.98 -0.08
C ILE A 127 -17.68 -12.89 1.16
N VAL A 128 -18.16 -12.43 2.31
CA VAL A 128 -18.20 -13.24 3.55
C VAL A 128 -19.13 -14.42 3.39
N GLN A 129 -20.31 -14.26 2.78
CA GLN A 129 -21.20 -15.37 2.47
C GLN A 129 -20.53 -16.41 1.57
N ALA A 130 -19.88 -15.99 0.49
CA ALA A 130 -19.12 -16.89 -0.37
C ALA A 130 -17.95 -17.61 0.34
N ILE A 131 -17.42 -17.04 1.44
CA ILE A 131 -16.44 -17.70 2.31
C ILE A 131 -17.13 -18.77 3.18
N MET A 132 -18.35 -18.50 3.66
CA MET A 132 -19.09 -19.47 4.49
C MET A 132 -19.41 -20.77 3.73
N ASP A 133 -19.50 -20.71 2.38
CA ASP A 133 -19.68 -21.87 1.50
C ASP A 133 -18.39 -22.65 1.22
N GLU A 134 -17.24 -22.26 1.81
CA GLU A 134 -15.97 -22.95 1.65
C GLU A 134 -16.01 -24.29 2.42
N LYS A 135 -15.74 -25.40 1.71
CA LYS A 135 -15.77 -26.74 2.29
C LYS A 135 -14.64 -27.01 3.29
N ASN A 136 -13.51 -26.34 3.12
CA ASN A 136 -12.37 -26.49 4.02
C ASN A 136 -12.52 -25.52 5.21
N ASP A 137 -12.82 -26.05 6.37
CA ASP A 137 -13.11 -25.26 7.57
C ASP A 137 -11.93 -24.34 7.97
N LYS A 138 -10.72 -24.85 7.92
CA LYS A 138 -9.53 -24.02 8.20
C LYS A 138 -9.45 -22.80 7.27
N LYS A 139 -9.67 -23.00 5.96
CA LYS A 139 -9.68 -21.89 4.99
C LYS A 139 -10.85 -20.95 5.20
N LYS A 140 -12.03 -21.50 5.53
CA LYS A 140 -13.24 -20.73 5.82
C LYS A 140 -13.00 -19.78 6.99
N ILE A 141 -12.59 -20.31 8.15
CA ILE A 141 -12.37 -19.54 9.37
C ILE A 141 -11.25 -18.51 9.16
N GLN A 142 -10.11 -18.95 8.61
CA GLN A 142 -8.98 -18.05 8.34
C GLN A 142 -9.35 -16.88 7.41
N ASN A 143 -9.99 -17.17 6.28
CA ASN A 143 -10.28 -16.15 5.27
C ASN A 143 -11.38 -15.19 5.72
N LYS A 144 -12.37 -15.68 6.51
CA LYS A 144 -13.38 -14.85 7.15
C LYS A 144 -12.71 -13.85 8.11
N ALA A 145 -11.87 -14.33 9.02
CA ALA A 145 -11.12 -13.50 9.96
C ALA A 145 -10.24 -12.47 9.22
N LEU A 146 -9.49 -12.91 8.20
CA LEU A 146 -8.61 -12.07 7.40
C LEU A 146 -9.35 -10.91 6.72
N ILE A 147 -10.48 -11.20 6.08
CA ILE A 147 -11.25 -10.21 5.31
C ILE A 147 -11.97 -9.23 6.24
N LEU A 148 -12.61 -9.73 7.28
CA LEU A 148 -13.32 -8.88 8.23
C LEU A 148 -12.36 -7.98 9.00
N LEU A 149 -11.25 -8.54 9.51
CA LEU A 149 -10.23 -7.75 10.19
C LEU A 149 -9.58 -6.73 9.26
N GLY A 150 -9.24 -7.16 8.04
CA GLY A 150 -8.62 -6.29 7.03
C GLY A 150 -9.50 -5.09 6.64
N PHE A 151 -10.82 -5.31 6.59
CA PHE A 151 -11.80 -4.25 6.36
C PHE A 151 -11.93 -3.35 7.59
N ALA A 152 -12.28 -3.90 8.75
CA ALA A 152 -12.60 -3.14 9.96
C ALA A 152 -11.42 -2.28 10.45
N GLY A 153 -10.19 -2.79 10.37
CA GLY A 153 -8.99 -2.03 10.74
C GLY A 153 -8.44 -1.14 9.63
N GLY A 154 -9.02 -1.14 8.43
CA GLY A 154 -8.50 -0.37 7.29
C GLY A 154 -7.03 -0.65 7.00
N PHE A 155 -6.58 -1.90 7.18
CA PHE A 155 -5.17 -2.28 7.09
C PHE A 155 -4.62 -2.23 5.67
N ARG A 156 -3.34 -1.88 5.54
CA ARG A 156 -2.56 -2.26 4.36
C ARG A 156 -2.30 -3.77 4.40
N ARG A 157 -2.20 -4.42 3.24
CA ARG A 157 -1.95 -5.88 3.15
C ARG A 157 -0.75 -6.31 3.99
N SER A 158 0.35 -5.58 3.89
CA SER A 158 1.57 -5.88 4.64
C SER A 158 1.39 -5.69 6.14
N GLU A 159 0.60 -4.73 6.59
CA GLU A 159 0.26 -4.53 7.99
C GLU A 159 -0.56 -5.73 8.49
N LEU A 160 -1.62 -6.11 7.77
CA LEU A 160 -2.52 -7.19 8.14
C LEU A 160 -1.81 -8.54 8.35
N VAL A 161 -0.92 -8.93 7.43
CA VAL A 161 -0.17 -10.19 7.54
C VAL A 161 1.04 -10.11 8.47
N SER A 162 1.37 -8.91 8.96
CA SER A 162 2.47 -8.70 9.89
C SER A 162 2.03 -8.65 11.35
N ILE A 163 0.75 -8.79 11.64
CA ILE A 163 0.22 -8.84 13.01
C ILE A 163 0.69 -10.13 13.67
N ASP A 164 1.35 -9.99 14.81
CA ASP A 164 1.69 -11.10 15.69
C ASP A 164 0.61 -11.24 16.79
N PHE A 165 0.51 -12.40 17.42
CA PHE A 165 -0.41 -12.65 18.53
C PHE A 165 -0.16 -11.67 19.68
N GLU A 166 1.09 -11.39 19.96
CA GLU A 166 1.55 -10.47 21.01
C GLU A 166 1.20 -9.00 20.73
N ASP A 167 0.78 -8.69 19.52
CA ASP A 167 0.35 -7.33 19.12
C ASP A 167 -1.14 -7.10 19.39
N ILE A 168 -1.87 -8.11 19.90
CA ILE A 168 -3.32 -8.06 20.09
C ILE A 168 -3.65 -8.08 21.59
N ASP A 169 -4.40 -7.08 22.00
CA ASP A 169 -4.98 -6.99 23.34
C ASP A 169 -6.50 -7.09 23.22
N PHE A 170 -7.07 -8.14 23.85
CA PHE A 170 -8.51 -8.35 23.92
C PHE A 170 -9.07 -7.61 25.13
N VAL A 171 -10.00 -6.69 24.89
CA VAL A 171 -10.64 -5.86 25.90
C VAL A 171 -12.15 -6.05 25.86
N THR A 172 -12.85 -5.53 26.87
CA THR A 172 -14.33 -5.65 26.99
C THR A 172 -15.06 -5.09 25.78
N GLU A 173 -14.55 -4.01 25.18
CA GLU A 173 -15.17 -3.31 24.07
C GLU A 173 -14.80 -3.91 22.70
N GLY A 174 -13.74 -4.74 22.62
CA GLY A 174 -13.26 -5.30 21.36
C GLY A 174 -11.80 -5.73 21.41
N ILE A 175 -11.02 -5.29 20.42
CA ILE A 175 -9.57 -5.55 20.37
C ILE A 175 -8.78 -4.26 20.10
N LYS A 176 -7.60 -4.19 20.70
CA LYS A 176 -6.55 -3.23 20.34
C LYS A 176 -5.45 -3.96 19.60
N ILE A 177 -5.02 -3.44 18.46
CA ILE A 177 -3.94 -4.03 17.66
C ILE A 177 -2.82 -3.01 17.53
N TYR A 178 -1.63 -3.38 17.95
CA TYR A 178 -0.44 -2.57 17.85
C TYR A 178 0.28 -2.82 16.51
N ILE A 179 0.40 -1.79 15.68
CA ILE A 179 1.12 -1.85 14.40
C ILE A 179 2.52 -1.26 14.59
N LYS A 180 3.52 -2.14 14.75
CA LYS A 180 4.93 -1.77 15.01
C LYS A 180 5.54 -0.92 13.91
N LYS A 181 5.27 -1.23 12.65
CA LYS A 181 5.81 -0.53 11.48
C LYS A 181 4.79 -0.48 10.35
N SER A 182 4.76 0.63 9.62
CA SER A 182 3.93 0.75 8.42
C SER A 182 4.73 1.36 7.26
N LYS A 183 4.16 1.32 6.05
CA LYS A 183 4.78 1.97 4.87
C LYS A 183 5.05 3.46 5.08
N THR A 184 4.26 4.12 5.91
CA THR A 184 4.35 5.56 6.20
C THR A 184 5.02 5.85 7.53
N ASP A 185 5.29 4.82 8.32
CA ASP A 185 6.04 4.87 9.58
C ASP A 185 7.20 3.89 9.52
N GLN A 186 8.30 4.33 8.92
CA GLN A 186 9.54 3.54 8.82
C GLN A 186 10.40 3.69 10.09
N THR A 187 10.13 4.71 10.90
CA THR A 187 10.83 4.97 12.15
C THR A 187 10.34 4.07 13.29
N GLY A 188 9.13 3.47 13.12
CA GLY A 188 8.61 2.50 14.08
C GLY A 188 8.01 3.16 15.33
N ILE A 189 7.47 4.37 15.22
CA ILE A 189 6.68 4.99 16.30
C ILE A 189 5.49 4.10 16.63
N GLY A 190 4.96 3.39 15.61
CA GLY A 190 3.82 2.51 15.75
C GLY A 190 2.48 3.25 15.81
N MET A 191 1.41 2.48 15.80
CA MET A 191 0.05 3.00 16.02
C MET A 191 -0.83 1.90 16.61
N ILE A 192 -1.81 2.29 17.40
CA ILE A 192 -2.84 1.40 17.94
C ILE A 192 -4.09 1.54 17.08
N LYS A 193 -4.70 0.41 16.72
CA LYS A 193 -6.03 0.35 16.10
C LYS A 193 -6.99 -0.32 17.06
N ALA A 194 -8.05 0.37 17.45
CA ALA A 194 -9.13 -0.17 18.25
C ALA A 194 -10.27 -0.62 17.32
N ILE A 195 -10.68 -1.87 17.43
CA ILE A 195 -11.76 -2.47 16.65
C ILE A 195 -12.82 -2.98 17.61
N PRO A 196 -14.01 -2.37 17.66
CA PRO A 196 -15.08 -2.77 18.58
C PRO A 196 -15.74 -4.07 18.13
N PHE A 197 -16.46 -4.70 19.05
CA PHE A 197 -17.41 -5.74 18.70
C PHE A 197 -18.52 -5.19 17.81
N PHE A 198 -18.95 -5.99 16.85
CA PHE A 198 -20.15 -5.69 16.06
C PHE A 198 -21.32 -6.49 16.63
N GLU A 199 -22.53 -5.94 16.59
CA GLU A 199 -23.76 -6.61 17.02
C GLU A 199 -23.96 -7.92 16.27
N ASN A 200 -23.80 -7.91 14.96
CA ASN A 200 -23.90 -9.11 14.15
C ASN A 200 -22.62 -9.95 14.25
N LYS A 201 -22.68 -11.03 15.02
CA LYS A 201 -21.56 -11.95 15.28
C LYS A 201 -20.97 -12.55 14.00
N THR A 202 -21.78 -12.81 12.96
CA THR A 202 -21.33 -13.38 11.69
C THR A 202 -20.32 -12.45 10.98
N PHE A 203 -20.54 -11.15 11.07
CA PHE A 203 -19.69 -10.12 10.45
C PHE A 203 -18.76 -9.42 11.45
N CYS A 204 -18.72 -9.89 12.71
CA CYS A 204 -17.86 -9.30 13.73
C CYS A 204 -16.38 -9.69 13.52
N PRO A 205 -15.48 -8.71 13.26
CA PRO A 205 -14.06 -8.99 13.06
C PRO A 205 -13.39 -9.58 14.29
N VAL A 206 -13.82 -9.16 15.49
CA VAL A 206 -13.27 -9.62 16.78
C VAL A 206 -13.62 -11.09 17.03
N VAL A 207 -14.89 -11.44 16.87
CA VAL A 207 -15.36 -12.83 17.02
C VAL A 207 -14.67 -13.74 16.00
N SER A 208 -14.60 -13.32 14.74
CA SER A 208 -13.97 -14.10 13.68
C SER A 208 -12.46 -14.28 13.88
N LEU A 209 -11.79 -13.25 14.41
CA LEU A 209 -10.37 -13.35 14.74
C LEU A 209 -10.13 -14.33 15.89
N LYS A 210 -10.93 -14.26 16.94
CA LYS A 210 -10.85 -15.18 18.08
C LYS A 210 -11.09 -16.63 17.63
N GLU A 211 -12.15 -16.86 16.82
CA GLU A 211 -12.45 -18.17 16.22
C GLU A 211 -11.25 -18.72 15.43
N TRP A 212 -10.53 -17.86 14.66
CA TRP A 212 -9.34 -18.27 13.93
C TRP A 212 -8.17 -18.60 14.85
N ILE A 213 -7.90 -17.78 15.85
CA ILE A 213 -6.82 -17.99 16.83
C ILE A 213 -7.01 -19.32 17.55
N ASP A 214 -8.24 -19.57 18.04
CA ASP A 214 -8.59 -20.78 18.76
C ASP A 214 -8.50 -22.03 17.86
N HIS A 215 -9.08 -21.95 16.64
CA HIS A 215 -9.06 -23.08 15.68
C HIS A 215 -7.64 -23.44 15.23
N ALA A 216 -6.77 -22.46 15.07
CA ALA A 216 -5.39 -22.66 14.61
C ALA A 216 -4.39 -22.86 15.76
N ASN A 217 -4.84 -22.86 17.03
CA ASN A 217 -4.02 -22.96 18.24
C ASN A 217 -2.85 -21.94 18.22
N ILE A 218 -3.16 -20.67 17.89
CA ILE A 218 -2.15 -19.62 17.82
C ILE A 218 -1.96 -19.03 19.23
N ASN A 219 -0.78 -19.22 19.78
CA ASN A 219 -0.38 -18.70 21.09
C ASN A 219 0.84 -17.77 21.02
N SER A 220 1.47 -17.66 19.84
CA SER A 220 2.60 -16.77 19.59
C SER A 220 2.84 -16.54 18.10
N GLY A 221 3.50 -15.41 17.77
CA GLY A 221 3.94 -15.07 16.43
C GLY A 221 2.80 -14.74 15.48
N ARG A 222 3.03 -14.95 14.17
CA ARG A 222 2.11 -14.49 13.10
C ARG A 222 0.72 -15.10 13.19
N ILE A 223 -0.29 -14.21 13.24
CA ILE A 223 -1.71 -14.60 13.18
C ILE A 223 -2.04 -15.21 11.81
N PHE A 224 -1.60 -14.58 10.73
CA PHE A 224 -1.80 -15.05 9.37
C PHE A 224 -0.46 -15.43 8.74
N LYS A 225 -0.16 -16.74 8.68
CA LYS A 225 1.09 -17.28 8.08
C LYS A 225 0.98 -17.32 6.55
N ILE A 226 0.67 -16.18 5.92
CA ILE A 226 0.52 -16.01 4.47
C ILE A 226 1.28 -14.77 3.99
N SER A 227 1.56 -14.72 2.68
CA SER A 227 2.18 -13.54 2.07
C SER A 227 1.14 -12.40 1.88
N ASP A 228 1.62 -11.16 1.80
CA ASP A 228 0.77 -10.01 1.47
C ASP A 228 0.15 -10.12 0.06
N LYS A 229 0.81 -10.83 -0.86
CA LYS A 229 0.26 -11.14 -2.19
C LYS A 229 -0.94 -12.08 -2.09
N SER A 230 -0.90 -13.05 -1.17
CA SER A 230 -1.99 -13.99 -0.94
C SER A 230 -3.30 -13.29 -0.54
N VAL A 231 -3.22 -12.20 0.22
CA VAL A 231 -4.41 -11.39 0.57
C VAL A 231 -5.16 -10.93 -0.67
N ALA A 232 -4.44 -10.43 -1.68
CA ALA A 232 -5.07 -9.98 -2.93
C ALA A 232 -5.70 -11.14 -3.74
N LEU A 233 -5.08 -12.31 -3.70
CA LEU A 233 -5.61 -13.51 -4.38
C LEU A 233 -6.87 -14.03 -3.67
N ILE A 234 -6.88 -14.04 -2.34
CA ILE A 234 -8.04 -14.42 -1.51
C ILE A 234 -9.22 -13.49 -1.82
N ILE A 235 -9.00 -12.18 -1.80
CA ILE A 235 -10.04 -11.19 -2.14
C ILE A 235 -10.63 -11.47 -3.53
N LYS A 236 -9.77 -11.63 -4.54
CA LYS A 236 -10.22 -11.90 -5.91
C LYS A 236 -10.99 -13.21 -6.04
N ARG A 237 -10.53 -14.26 -5.36
CA ARG A 237 -11.18 -15.57 -5.36
C ARG A 237 -12.60 -15.48 -4.83
N TYR A 238 -12.78 -14.87 -3.67
CA TYR A 238 -14.11 -14.78 -3.05
C TYR A 238 -14.99 -13.69 -3.66
N ALA A 239 -14.43 -12.64 -4.23
CA ALA A 239 -15.20 -11.72 -5.08
C ALA A 239 -15.80 -12.45 -6.30
N LEU A 240 -15.01 -13.30 -6.98
CA LEU A 240 -15.52 -14.12 -8.08
C LEU A 240 -16.59 -15.10 -7.62
N LYS A 241 -16.38 -15.82 -6.52
CA LYS A 241 -17.39 -16.73 -5.94
C LYS A 241 -18.68 -16.02 -5.54
N ALA A 242 -18.58 -14.77 -5.13
CA ALA A 242 -19.70 -13.89 -4.79
C ALA A 242 -20.41 -13.28 -6.03
N GLY A 243 -20.06 -13.69 -7.25
CA GLY A 243 -20.62 -13.14 -8.49
C GLY A 243 -20.14 -11.73 -8.84
N LEU A 244 -19.08 -11.22 -8.18
CA LEU A 244 -18.52 -9.90 -8.44
C LEU A 244 -17.39 -9.97 -9.49
N ASP A 245 -17.22 -8.90 -10.26
CA ASP A 245 -16.10 -8.77 -11.19
C ASP A 245 -14.77 -8.66 -10.42
N ASN A 246 -14.07 -9.77 -10.28
CA ASN A 246 -12.83 -9.89 -9.51
C ASN A 246 -11.68 -9.04 -10.06
N THR A 247 -11.75 -8.60 -11.32
CA THR A 247 -10.73 -7.73 -11.93
C THR A 247 -10.75 -6.34 -11.32
N LYS A 248 -11.88 -5.91 -10.78
CA LYS A 248 -12.08 -4.61 -10.13
C LYS A 248 -11.52 -4.53 -8.71
N TYR A 249 -11.22 -5.68 -8.06
CA TYR A 249 -10.74 -5.74 -6.68
C TYR A 249 -9.27 -6.11 -6.58
N ALA A 250 -8.64 -5.65 -5.50
CA ALA A 250 -7.26 -5.97 -5.16
C ALA A 250 -7.05 -5.83 -3.64
N GLY A 251 -5.87 -6.13 -3.15
CA GLY A 251 -5.57 -6.07 -1.72
C GLY A 251 -5.71 -4.69 -1.06
N HIS A 252 -5.83 -3.60 -1.82
CA HIS A 252 -6.13 -2.28 -1.28
C HIS A 252 -7.63 -2.01 -1.16
N SER A 253 -8.46 -2.88 -1.73
CA SER A 253 -9.94 -2.71 -1.79
C SER A 253 -10.62 -2.81 -0.42
N LEU A 254 -10.06 -3.58 0.54
CA LEU A 254 -10.56 -3.62 1.93
C LEU A 254 -10.36 -2.27 2.62
N ARG A 255 -9.17 -1.72 2.56
CA ARG A 255 -8.83 -0.44 3.18
C ARG A 255 -9.59 0.74 2.54
N SER A 256 -9.69 0.78 1.22
CA SER A 256 -10.49 1.79 0.54
C SER A 256 -11.98 1.61 0.84
N GLY A 257 -12.44 0.36 0.97
CA GLY A 257 -13.80 0.03 1.38
C GLY A 257 -14.12 0.56 2.77
N PHE A 258 -13.28 0.29 3.75
CA PHE A 258 -13.42 0.88 5.09
C PHE A 258 -13.53 2.41 5.02
N ALA A 259 -12.56 3.07 4.38
CA ALA A 259 -12.52 4.54 4.33
C ALA A 259 -13.74 5.16 3.62
N THR A 260 -14.21 4.50 2.53
CA THR A 260 -15.41 4.98 1.81
C THR A 260 -16.68 4.72 2.60
N SER A 261 -16.86 3.49 3.14
CA SER A 261 -18.06 3.13 3.89
C SER A 261 -18.22 3.95 5.18
N THR A 262 -17.14 4.21 5.91
CA THR A 262 -17.18 5.07 7.10
C THR A 262 -17.46 6.52 6.73
N ALA A 263 -16.94 7.02 5.60
CA ALA A 263 -17.28 8.35 5.10
C ALA A 263 -18.75 8.46 4.67
N GLU A 264 -19.34 7.40 4.07
CA GLU A 264 -20.77 7.34 3.70
C GLU A 264 -21.67 7.43 4.93
N THR A 265 -21.25 6.89 6.08
CA THR A 265 -21.98 6.97 7.35
C THR A 265 -21.71 8.24 8.14
N GLY A 266 -20.87 9.14 7.64
CA GLY A 266 -20.62 10.45 8.24
C GLY A 266 -19.46 10.48 9.24
N ALA A 267 -18.59 9.47 9.27
CA ALA A 267 -17.40 9.50 10.12
C ALA A 267 -16.51 10.71 9.73
N ASP A 268 -15.97 11.37 10.73
CA ASP A 268 -15.10 12.52 10.53
C ASP A 268 -13.73 12.11 9.94
N GLU A 269 -13.09 13.09 9.31
CA GLU A 269 -11.82 12.90 8.59
C GLU A 269 -10.69 12.39 9.51
N ARG A 270 -10.65 12.87 10.76
CA ARG A 270 -9.60 12.50 11.73
C ARG A 270 -9.75 11.06 12.19
N SER A 271 -10.98 10.62 12.47
CA SER A 271 -11.30 9.23 12.83
C SER A 271 -10.91 8.25 11.71
N ILE A 272 -11.23 8.58 10.45
CA ILE A 272 -10.80 7.78 9.30
C ILE A 272 -9.28 7.76 9.18
N MET A 273 -8.60 8.91 9.39
CA MET A 273 -7.13 9.00 9.37
C MET A 273 -6.49 8.17 10.48
N ALA A 274 -7.02 8.23 11.69
CA ALA A 274 -6.53 7.45 12.82
C ALA A 274 -6.54 5.95 12.52
N MET A 275 -7.66 5.44 12.00
CA MET A 275 -7.78 4.02 11.66
C MET A 275 -6.95 3.61 10.45
N THR A 276 -6.88 4.46 9.42
CA THR A 276 -6.15 4.11 8.21
C THR A 276 -4.66 4.46 8.26
N GLY A 277 -4.21 5.33 9.17
CA GLY A 277 -2.83 5.82 9.23
C GLY A 277 -2.43 6.62 7.98
N HIS A 278 -3.35 7.42 7.43
CA HIS A 278 -3.03 8.40 6.39
C HIS A 278 -2.38 9.63 7.03
N LYS A 279 -1.22 10.06 6.50
CA LYS A 279 -0.48 11.22 7.02
C LYS A 279 -1.06 12.56 6.55
N THR A 280 -1.86 12.57 5.49
CA THR A 280 -2.44 13.80 4.93
C THR A 280 -3.94 13.66 4.75
N THR A 281 -4.65 14.75 5.05
CA THR A 281 -6.10 14.85 4.87
C THR A 281 -6.49 14.69 3.40
N GLN A 282 -5.66 15.15 2.47
CA GLN A 282 -5.92 15.04 1.03
C GLN A 282 -6.15 13.60 0.57
N MET A 283 -5.47 12.62 1.20
CA MET A 283 -5.66 11.19 0.86
C MET A 283 -7.03 10.69 1.30
N VAL A 284 -7.54 11.15 2.45
CA VAL A 284 -8.85 10.75 2.99
C VAL A 284 -9.98 11.51 2.30
N ARG A 285 -9.80 12.79 2.00
CA ARG A 285 -10.78 13.63 1.28
C ARG A 285 -11.21 13.02 -0.05
N ARG A 286 -10.35 12.26 -0.70
CA ARG A 286 -10.72 11.54 -1.92
C ARG A 286 -11.84 10.52 -1.66
N TYR A 287 -11.77 9.75 -0.56
CA TYR A 287 -12.81 8.79 -0.19
C TYR A 287 -14.09 9.50 0.25
N ILE A 288 -13.97 10.58 1.03
CA ILE A 288 -15.11 11.40 1.47
C ILE A 288 -15.82 12.03 0.27
N LYS A 289 -15.07 12.56 -0.69
CA LYS A 289 -15.63 13.14 -1.92
C LYS A 289 -16.38 12.08 -2.72
N GLU A 290 -15.82 10.89 -2.89
CA GLU A 290 -16.44 9.78 -3.61
C GLU A 290 -17.73 9.32 -2.91
N ALA A 291 -17.71 9.18 -1.58
CA ALA A 291 -18.84 8.82 -0.75
C ALA A 291 -20.01 9.84 -0.80
N ASN A 292 -19.69 11.12 -0.94
CA ASN A 292 -20.65 12.22 -0.82
C ASN A 292 -21.03 12.86 -2.16
N LEU A 293 -20.70 12.25 -3.30
CA LEU A 293 -20.98 12.82 -4.63
C LEU A 293 -22.44 13.23 -4.83
N PHE A 294 -23.39 12.47 -4.30
CA PHE A 294 -24.82 12.76 -4.40
C PHE A 294 -25.36 13.47 -3.15
N LYS A 295 -24.84 13.20 -1.95
CA LYS A 295 -25.32 13.80 -0.71
C LYS A 295 -25.08 15.31 -0.66
N ASN A 296 -23.90 15.76 -1.10
CA ASN A 296 -23.49 17.16 -1.09
C ASN A 296 -23.49 17.76 -2.51
N ASN A 297 -24.42 17.34 -3.36
CA ASN A 297 -24.54 17.88 -4.70
C ASN A 297 -25.24 19.25 -4.67
N ALA A 298 -24.67 20.23 -5.37
CA ALA A 298 -25.27 21.56 -5.46
C ALA A 298 -26.72 21.53 -6.02
N LEU A 299 -27.04 20.57 -6.90
CA LEU A 299 -28.36 20.37 -7.46
C LEU A 299 -29.43 20.01 -6.41
N ASN A 300 -29.03 19.46 -5.26
CA ASN A 300 -29.98 19.16 -4.18
C ASN A 300 -30.64 20.42 -3.59
N LYS A 301 -30.08 21.61 -3.86
CA LYS A 301 -30.62 22.90 -3.43
C LYS A 301 -31.45 23.58 -4.51
N VAL A 302 -31.47 23.03 -5.72
CA VAL A 302 -32.27 23.57 -6.83
C VAL A 302 -33.65 22.94 -6.77
N LYS A 303 -34.70 23.77 -6.58
CA LYS A 303 -36.08 23.35 -6.69
C LYS A 303 -36.49 23.56 -8.15
N LEU A 304 -36.68 22.50 -8.91
CA LEU A 304 -37.26 22.49 -10.25
C LEU A 304 -38.77 22.22 -10.13
#